data_fc69f054b8bd45dcb1125b64aef099eb
#
_entry.id   fc69f054b8bd45dcb1125b64aef099eb
#
_cell.length_a   1.000
_cell.length_b   1.000
_cell.length_c   1.000
_cell.angle_alpha   90.00
_cell.angle_beta   90.00
_cell.angle_gamma   90.00
#
_symmetry.space_group_name_H-M   'P 1'
#
loop_
_entity.id
_entity.type
_entity.pdbx_description
1 polymer ?
#
loop_
_entity_poly.entity_id
_entity_poly.type
_entity_poly.pdbx_seq_one_letter_code
_entity_poly.pdbx_strand_id
1 'polypeptide(L)'
;MYRTIEEFMMNWSHEANSTQKVMDVLTDASLHQEVVPGHRTLGELAWHIITSLHDMMSKTGLKFDAVGSHGSQVPSSAKEMANSFRQSSESMMTAIKEQWTDESLKEIKEIHGEKWSIGLTLFILNCHTIHHRGQMTVLMRQAGLKVPGVYGPSKEEWVEYGLLKQTD
;
A
#
# COMPACT_ATOMS: atom_id res chain seq x y z
N MET A 1 7.50 -12.84 9.30
CA MET A 1 7.45 -12.09 10.58
C MET A 1 8.82 -11.48 10.81
N TYR A 2 8.90 -10.17 10.96
CA TYR A 2 10.17 -9.45 11.15
C TYR A 2 10.75 -9.65 12.53
N ARG A 3 12.08 -9.73 12.61
CA ARG A 3 12.85 -9.87 13.86
C ARG A 3 13.59 -8.59 14.23
N THR A 4 13.90 -7.75 13.24
CA THR A 4 14.54 -6.45 13.43
C THR A 4 13.76 -5.36 12.70
N ILE A 5 13.89 -4.13 13.21
CA ILE A 5 13.30 -2.95 12.55
C ILE A 5 13.98 -2.74 11.19
N GLU A 6 15.26 -3.01 11.07
CA GLU A 6 16.00 -2.88 9.81
C GLU A 6 15.43 -3.78 8.71
N GLU A 7 15.15 -5.07 9.01
CA GLU A 7 14.50 -6.00 8.09
C GLU A 7 13.16 -5.44 7.59
N PHE A 8 12.32 -4.93 8.48
CA PHE A 8 11.05 -4.31 8.11
C PHE A 8 11.28 -3.08 7.24
N MET A 9 12.14 -2.16 7.66
CA MET A 9 12.39 -0.89 6.95
C MET A 9 12.88 -1.12 5.53
N MET A 10 13.77 -2.09 5.33
CA MET A 10 14.26 -2.46 4.00
C MET A 10 13.12 -3.01 3.12
N ASN A 11 12.34 -3.95 3.64
CA ASN A 11 11.20 -4.51 2.91
C ASN A 11 10.11 -3.46 2.65
N TRP A 12 9.72 -2.70 3.67
CA TRP A 12 8.70 -1.66 3.52
C TRP A 12 9.10 -0.57 2.52
N SER A 13 10.37 -0.16 2.51
CA SER A 13 10.86 0.81 1.52
C SER A 13 10.66 0.32 0.09
N HIS A 14 10.90 -0.96 -0.19
CA HIS A 14 10.64 -1.55 -1.50
C HIS A 14 9.14 -1.57 -1.82
N GLU A 15 8.31 -2.04 -0.88
CA GLU A 15 6.88 -2.16 -1.06
C GLU A 15 6.18 -0.80 -1.17
N ALA A 16 6.59 0.16 -0.35
CA ALA A 16 6.07 1.52 -0.41
C ALA A 16 6.41 2.20 -1.75
N ASN A 17 7.65 2.09 -2.21
CA ASN A 17 8.05 2.63 -3.51
C ASN A 17 7.26 1.97 -4.66
N SER A 18 7.06 0.66 -4.61
CA SER A 18 6.28 -0.08 -5.60
C SER A 18 4.80 0.33 -5.58
N THR A 19 4.24 0.54 -4.39
CA THR A 19 2.87 1.01 -4.24
C THR A 19 2.73 2.46 -4.68
N GLN A 20 3.71 3.32 -4.37
CA GLN A 20 3.73 4.71 -4.82
C GLN A 20 3.73 4.82 -6.34
N LYS A 21 4.54 4.01 -7.04
CA LYS A 21 4.52 3.97 -8.53
C LYS A 21 3.13 3.64 -9.06
N VAL A 22 2.42 2.71 -8.43
CA VAL A 22 1.05 2.35 -8.81
C VAL A 22 0.09 3.51 -8.54
N MET A 23 0.20 4.17 -7.38
CA MET A 23 -0.64 5.34 -7.02
C MET A 23 -0.40 6.52 -7.96
N ASP A 24 0.85 6.77 -8.36
CA ASP A 24 1.26 7.94 -9.17
C ASP A 24 0.73 7.90 -10.62
N VAL A 25 0.32 6.73 -11.12
CA VAL A 25 -0.26 6.60 -12.48
C VAL A 25 -1.78 6.56 -12.49
N LEU A 26 -2.44 6.60 -11.33
CA LEU A 26 -3.89 6.72 -11.25
C LEU A 26 -4.34 8.07 -11.81
N THR A 27 -5.53 8.08 -12.38
CA THR A 27 -6.23 9.28 -12.83
C THR A 27 -7.58 9.39 -12.13
N ASP A 28 -8.11 10.59 -11.98
CA ASP A 28 -9.43 10.79 -11.34
C ASP A 28 -10.52 9.96 -12.03
N ALA A 29 -10.48 9.87 -13.36
CA ALA A 29 -11.40 9.05 -14.12
C ALA A 29 -11.27 7.55 -13.82
N SER A 30 -10.04 7.05 -13.60
CA SER A 30 -9.79 5.64 -13.32
C SER A 30 -10.27 5.19 -11.93
N LEU A 31 -10.43 6.12 -10.99
CA LEU A 31 -10.86 5.80 -9.63
C LEU A 31 -12.23 5.12 -9.54
N HIS A 32 -13.06 5.30 -10.57
CA HIS A 32 -14.41 4.71 -10.66
C HIS A 32 -14.45 3.30 -11.25
N GLN A 33 -13.29 2.76 -11.70
CA GLN A 33 -13.25 1.43 -12.30
C GLN A 33 -13.60 0.35 -11.27
N GLU A 34 -14.57 -0.50 -11.60
CA GLU A 34 -14.99 -1.68 -10.85
C GLU A 34 -14.69 -2.96 -11.65
N VAL A 35 -14.53 -4.10 -10.94
CA VAL A 35 -14.49 -5.43 -11.60
C VAL A 35 -15.89 -5.81 -12.07
N VAL A 36 -16.86 -5.66 -11.18
CA VAL A 36 -18.30 -5.85 -11.42
C VAL A 36 -19.09 -4.82 -10.62
N PRO A 37 -20.29 -4.44 -11.04
CA PRO A 37 -21.12 -3.45 -10.35
C PRO A 37 -21.34 -3.80 -8.87
N GLY A 38 -21.17 -2.81 -7.98
CA GLY A 38 -21.39 -2.94 -6.55
C GLY A 38 -20.23 -3.54 -5.76
N HIS A 39 -19.08 -3.75 -6.39
CA HIS A 39 -17.84 -4.11 -5.72
C HIS A 39 -16.91 -2.89 -5.58
N ARG A 40 -15.81 -3.07 -4.83
CA ARG A 40 -14.86 -1.98 -4.60
C ARG A 40 -14.30 -1.45 -5.92
N THR A 41 -14.31 -0.13 -6.04
CA THR A 41 -13.66 0.59 -7.14
C THR A 41 -12.14 0.64 -6.93
N LEU A 42 -11.42 1.03 -7.97
CA LEU A 42 -9.98 1.27 -7.91
C LEU A 42 -9.64 2.35 -6.87
N GLY A 43 -10.44 3.42 -6.77
CA GLY A 43 -10.28 4.46 -5.76
C GLY A 43 -10.51 3.95 -4.34
N GLU A 44 -11.52 3.12 -4.13
CA GLU A 44 -11.78 2.50 -2.82
C GLU A 44 -10.66 1.52 -2.41
N LEU A 45 -10.06 0.77 -3.35
CA LEU A 45 -8.91 -0.07 -3.05
C LEU A 45 -7.67 0.75 -2.71
N ALA A 46 -7.39 1.82 -3.46
CA ALA A 46 -6.30 2.73 -3.18
C ALA A 46 -6.46 3.37 -1.78
N TRP A 47 -7.65 3.88 -1.48
CA TRP A 47 -7.95 4.49 -0.19
C TRP A 47 -7.88 3.48 0.97
N HIS A 48 -8.32 2.25 0.72
CA HIS A 48 -8.21 1.17 1.71
C HIS A 48 -6.75 0.87 2.07
N ILE A 49 -5.83 0.82 1.10
CA ILE A 49 -4.40 0.67 1.39
C ILE A 49 -3.90 1.82 2.28
N ILE A 50 -4.26 3.07 1.95
CA ILE A 50 -3.82 4.27 2.67
C ILE A 50 -4.30 4.23 4.12
N THR A 51 -5.59 4.00 4.32
CA THR A 51 -6.21 4.02 5.66
C THR A 51 -5.83 2.81 6.50
N SER A 52 -5.45 1.69 5.88
CA SER A 52 -4.98 0.50 6.58
C SER A 52 -3.66 0.73 7.34
N LEU A 53 -2.82 1.67 6.89
CA LEU A 53 -1.62 2.07 7.63
C LEU A 53 -1.99 2.55 9.04
N HIS A 54 -2.97 3.46 9.12
CA HIS A 54 -3.46 3.95 10.42
C HIS A 54 -4.20 2.86 11.19
N ASP A 55 -5.13 2.15 10.54
CA ASP A 55 -5.98 1.17 11.22
C ASP A 55 -5.18 0.05 11.91
N MET A 56 -4.16 -0.46 11.24
CA MET A 56 -3.33 -1.53 11.80
C MET A 56 -2.30 -1.00 12.80
N MET A 57 -1.63 0.12 12.48
CA MET A 57 -0.49 0.58 13.26
C MET A 57 -0.88 1.32 14.52
N SER A 58 -2.02 2.03 14.55
CA SER A 58 -2.53 2.66 15.77
C SER A 58 -2.81 1.64 16.87
N LYS A 59 -3.25 0.43 16.51
CA LYS A 59 -3.51 -0.67 17.47
C LYS A 59 -2.24 -1.24 18.10
N THR A 60 -1.07 -1.02 17.48
CA THR A 60 0.22 -1.38 18.08
C THR A 60 0.68 -0.38 19.14
N GLY A 61 0.04 0.79 19.20
CA GLY A 61 0.45 1.91 20.04
C GLY A 61 1.39 2.90 19.36
N LEU A 62 1.76 2.68 18.08
CA LEU A 62 2.56 3.61 17.30
C LEU A 62 1.80 4.92 17.08
N LYS A 63 2.45 6.05 17.35
CA LYS A 63 1.90 7.39 17.13
C LYS A 63 2.57 8.01 15.92
N PHE A 64 1.81 8.29 14.86
CA PHE A 64 2.29 8.92 13.64
C PHE A 64 1.16 9.67 12.94
N ASP A 65 1.51 10.59 12.07
CA ASP A 65 0.56 11.38 11.28
C ASP A 65 0.14 10.57 10.04
N ALA A 66 -1.03 9.97 10.11
CA ALA A 66 -1.64 9.27 8.99
C ALA A 66 -2.74 10.12 8.37
N VAL A 67 -2.87 10.06 7.05
CA VAL A 67 -3.95 10.71 6.32
C VAL A 67 -5.13 9.75 6.20
N GLY A 68 -6.27 10.18 6.74
CA GLY A 68 -7.50 9.37 6.75
C GLY A 68 -7.50 8.26 7.79
N SER A 69 -8.69 7.71 8.02
CA SER A 69 -8.93 6.58 8.90
C SER A 69 -9.94 5.65 8.25
N HIS A 70 -10.08 4.44 8.79
CA HIS A 70 -11.09 3.50 8.30
C HIS A 70 -12.50 4.14 8.33
N GLY A 71 -13.20 4.08 7.19
CA GLY A 71 -14.54 4.68 7.04
C GLY A 71 -14.55 6.17 6.66
N SER A 72 -13.38 6.82 6.52
CA SER A 72 -13.33 8.18 5.99
C SER A 72 -13.73 8.22 4.50
N GLN A 73 -14.24 9.37 4.07
CA GLN A 73 -14.65 9.56 2.68
C GLN A 73 -13.48 9.33 1.71
N VAL A 74 -13.76 8.59 0.65
CA VAL A 74 -12.79 8.33 -0.42
C VAL A 74 -12.57 9.62 -1.22
N PRO A 75 -11.35 10.14 -1.34
CA PRO A 75 -11.07 11.31 -2.17
C PRO A 75 -11.39 11.06 -3.65
N SER A 76 -11.84 12.10 -4.35
CA SER A 76 -12.08 12.05 -5.79
C SER A 76 -10.84 12.40 -6.63
N SER A 77 -9.72 12.71 -5.97
CA SER A 77 -8.47 13.10 -6.62
C SER A 77 -7.41 12.00 -6.48
N ALA A 78 -6.98 11.44 -7.60
CA ALA A 78 -5.88 10.48 -7.65
C ALA A 78 -4.57 11.06 -7.10
N LYS A 79 -4.30 12.33 -7.39
CA LYS A 79 -3.13 13.04 -6.87
C LYS A 79 -3.17 13.18 -5.35
N GLU A 80 -4.33 13.46 -4.78
CA GLU A 80 -4.51 13.50 -3.34
C GLU A 80 -4.24 12.14 -2.71
N MET A 81 -4.75 11.06 -3.29
CA MET A 81 -4.49 9.69 -2.81
C MET A 81 -2.99 9.35 -2.85
N ALA A 82 -2.31 9.63 -3.96
CA ALA A 82 -0.87 9.37 -4.08
C ALA A 82 -0.06 10.14 -3.03
N ASN A 83 -0.39 11.40 -2.77
CA ASN A 83 0.24 12.21 -1.73
C ASN A 83 -0.07 11.69 -0.32
N SER A 84 -1.31 11.28 -0.07
CA SER A 84 -1.75 10.74 1.21
C SER A 84 -1.02 9.44 1.57
N PHE A 85 -0.82 8.55 0.58
CA PHE A 85 -0.04 7.34 0.79
C PHE A 85 1.41 7.65 1.14
N ARG A 86 2.05 8.54 0.37
CA ARG A 86 3.45 8.96 0.61
C ARG A 86 3.62 9.52 2.01
N GLN A 87 2.79 10.50 2.36
CA GLN A 87 2.85 11.17 3.67
C GLN A 87 2.66 10.19 4.83
N SER A 88 1.63 9.34 4.77
CA SER A 88 1.35 8.36 5.82
C SER A 88 2.46 7.32 5.95
N SER A 89 3.01 6.84 4.83
CA SER A 89 4.11 5.87 4.81
C SER A 89 5.40 6.45 5.39
N GLU A 90 5.79 7.66 4.99
CA GLU A 90 6.99 8.34 5.49
C GLU A 90 6.88 8.65 6.99
N SER A 91 5.72 9.15 7.43
CA SER A 91 5.45 9.42 8.84
C SER A 91 5.50 8.13 9.69
N MET A 92 4.91 7.04 9.20
CA MET A 92 4.97 5.74 9.85
C MET A 92 6.42 5.23 10.00
N MET A 93 7.21 5.31 8.93
CA MET A 93 8.62 4.88 8.94
C MET A 93 9.45 5.69 9.94
N THR A 94 9.26 7.00 9.98
CA THR A 94 9.93 7.90 10.93
C THR A 94 9.55 7.54 12.36
N ALA A 95 8.26 7.39 12.64
CA ALA A 95 7.75 7.06 13.96
C ALA A 95 8.26 5.70 14.47
N ILE A 96 8.34 4.69 13.60
CA ILE A 96 8.89 3.38 13.95
C ILE A 96 10.36 3.50 14.40
N LYS A 97 11.18 4.26 13.66
CA LYS A 97 12.60 4.46 14.01
C LYS A 97 12.79 5.19 15.34
N GLU A 98 11.88 6.13 15.64
CA GLU A 98 11.97 6.95 16.85
C GLU A 98 11.39 6.27 18.09
N GLN A 99 10.34 5.47 17.93
CA GLN A 99 9.56 4.95 19.05
C GLN A 99 9.85 3.50 19.40
N TRP A 100 10.42 2.72 18.46
CA TRP A 100 10.60 1.28 18.64
C TRP A 100 12.04 0.83 18.57
N THR A 101 12.28 -0.30 19.24
CA THR A 101 13.51 -1.10 19.15
C THR A 101 13.15 -2.50 18.65
N ASP A 102 14.14 -3.34 18.36
CA ASP A 102 13.89 -4.74 17.94
C ASP A 102 13.13 -5.53 19.02
N GLU A 103 13.27 -5.19 20.30
CA GLU A 103 12.51 -5.80 21.39
C GLU A 103 11.02 -5.43 21.31
N SER A 104 10.67 -4.23 20.84
CA SER A 104 9.28 -3.83 20.63
C SER A 104 8.54 -4.77 19.68
N LEU A 105 9.24 -5.37 18.70
CA LEU A 105 8.64 -6.31 17.73
C LEU A 105 8.10 -7.59 18.38
N LYS A 106 8.54 -7.92 19.60
CA LYS A 106 8.10 -9.09 20.36
C LYS A 106 6.85 -8.81 21.20
N GLU A 107 6.52 -7.54 21.42
CA GLU A 107 5.34 -7.17 22.20
C GLU A 107 4.06 -7.69 21.52
N ILE A 108 3.15 -8.24 22.36
CA ILE A 108 1.86 -8.73 21.90
C ILE A 108 0.83 -7.64 22.07
N LYS A 109 0.07 -7.38 21.00
CA LYS A 109 -1.04 -6.44 20.96
C LYS A 109 -2.31 -7.15 20.51
N GLU A 110 -3.46 -6.59 20.86
CA GLU A 110 -4.75 -7.05 20.34
C GLU A 110 -5.05 -6.32 19.03
N ILE A 111 -5.07 -7.08 17.95
CA ILE A 111 -5.28 -6.58 16.59
C ILE A 111 -6.50 -7.33 16.01
N HIS A 112 -7.58 -6.62 15.76
CA HIS A 112 -8.83 -7.19 15.20
C HIS A 112 -9.37 -8.41 15.99
N GLY A 113 -9.24 -8.38 17.33
CA GLY A 113 -9.71 -9.46 18.21
C GLY A 113 -8.73 -10.62 18.37
N GLU A 114 -7.56 -10.56 17.73
CA GLU A 114 -6.51 -11.57 17.83
C GLU A 114 -5.26 -11.02 18.53
N LYS A 115 -4.46 -11.90 19.12
CA LYS A 115 -3.19 -11.55 19.77
C LYS A 115 -2.04 -11.71 18.78
N TRP A 116 -1.51 -10.61 18.28
CA TRP A 116 -0.36 -10.58 17.36
C TRP A 116 0.83 -9.89 18.00
N SER A 117 2.04 -10.36 17.67
CA SER A 117 3.22 -9.56 17.94
C SER A 117 3.29 -8.37 16.97
N ILE A 118 3.96 -7.28 17.39
CA ILE A 118 4.18 -6.13 16.51
C ILE A 118 4.92 -6.57 15.23
N GLY A 119 5.92 -7.44 15.33
CA GLY A 119 6.62 -7.99 14.17
C GLY A 119 5.71 -8.78 13.21
N LEU A 120 4.70 -9.49 13.73
CA LEU A 120 3.68 -10.12 12.90
C LEU A 120 2.75 -9.08 12.27
N THR A 121 2.33 -8.07 13.01
CA THR A 121 1.48 -6.98 12.50
C THR A 121 2.14 -6.27 11.31
N LEU A 122 3.43 -5.95 11.41
CA LEU A 122 4.19 -5.37 10.31
C LEU A 122 4.28 -6.29 9.08
N PHE A 123 4.46 -7.60 9.29
CA PHE A 123 4.46 -8.58 8.21
C PHE A 123 3.09 -8.66 7.51
N ILE A 124 2.01 -8.69 8.28
CA ILE A 124 0.64 -8.71 7.74
C ILE A 124 0.33 -7.40 7.01
N LEU A 125 0.79 -6.24 7.50
CA LEU A 125 0.66 -4.96 6.80
C LEU A 125 1.29 -5.00 5.40
N ASN A 126 2.50 -5.56 5.29
CA ASN A 126 3.14 -5.75 3.98
C ASN A 126 2.32 -6.68 3.07
N CYS A 127 1.92 -7.85 3.57
CA CYS A 127 1.11 -8.80 2.80
C CYS A 127 -0.21 -8.17 2.33
N HIS A 128 -0.87 -7.41 3.19
CA HIS A 128 -2.11 -6.71 2.91
C HIS A 128 -1.93 -5.65 1.81
N THR A 129 -0.85 -4.87 1.90
CA THR A 129 -0.52 -3.86 0.88
C THR A 129 -0.23 -4.51 -0.47
N ILE A 130 0.57 -5.58 -0.49
CA ILE A 130 0.88 -6.37 -1.70
C ILE A 130 -0.39 -6.95 -2.32
N HIS A 131 -1.28 -7.54 -1.49
CA HIS A 131 -2.54 -8.14 -1.94
C HIS A 131 -3.42 -7.12 -2.65
N HIS A 132 -3.71 -5.98 -2.02
CA HIS A 132 -4.59 -4.97 -2.59
C HIS A 132 -3.94 -4.23 -3.77
N ARG A 133 -2.64 -3.99 -3.75
CA ARG A 133 -1.91 -3.46 -4.91
C ARG A 133 -2.04 -4.40 -6.11
N GLY A 134 -1.96 -5.71 -5.91
CA GLY A 134 -2.20 -6.71 -6.97
C GLY A 134 -3.61 -6.58 -7.57
N GLN A 135 -4.64 -6.37 -6.76
CA GLN A 135 -6.00 -6.11 -7.23
C GLN A 135 -6.09 -4.80 -8.02
N MET A 136 -5.44 -3.74 -7.55
CA MET A 136 -5.39 -2.44 -8.26
C MET A 136 -4.82 -2.58 -9.67
N THR A 137 -3.75 -3.37 -9.87
CA THR A 137 -3.13 -3.52 -11.20
C THR A 137 -4.06 -4.16 -12.24
N VAL A 138 -5.01 -5.00 -11.81
CA VAL A 138 -6.06 -5.55 -12.69
C VAL A 138 -7.04 -4.46 -13.10
N LEU A 139 -7.58 -3.71 -12.12
CA LEU A 139 -8.52 -2.61 -12.38
C LEU A 139 -7.89 -1.49 -13.22
N MET A 140 -6.61 -1.19 -13.00
CA MET A 140 -5.86 -0.22 -13.81
C MET A 140 -5.83 -0.62 -15.28
N ARG A 141 -5.58 -1.90 -15.60
CA ARG A 141 -5.62 -2.38 -17.00
C ARG A 141 -7.01 -2.29 -17.60
N GLN A 142 -8.05 -2.60 -16.83
CA GLN A 142 -9.43 -2.44 -17.26
C GLN A 142 -9.79 -0.97 -17.51
N ALA A 143 -9.19 -0.04 -16.75
CA ALA A 143 -9.32 1.40 -16.95
C ALA A 143 -8.40 1.95 -18.08
N GLY A 144 -7.64 1.09 -18.78
CA GLY A 144 -6.76 1.50 -19.88
C GLY A 144 -5.46 2.17 -19.43
N LEU A 145 -5.08 2.04 -18.16
CA LEU A 145 -3.81 2.60 -17.64
C LEU A 145 -2.63 1.68 -17.94
N LYS A 146 -1.47 2.29 -18.20
CA LYS A 146 -0.20 1.56 -18.19
C LYS A 146 0.17 1.22 -16.75
N VAL A 147 0.39 -0.07 -16.49
CA VAL A 147 0.74 -0.54 -15.14
C VAL A 147 2.26 -0.59 -14.99
N PRO A 148 2.86 0.08 -13.98
CA PRO A 148 4.28 -0.01 -13.72
C PRO A 148 4.68 -1.41 -13.22
N GLY A 149 5.90 -1.83 -13.51
CA GLY A 149 6.49 -3.04 -12.95
C GLY A 149 6.72 -2.92 -11.45
N VAL A 150 6.51 -4.03 -10.73
CA VAL A 150 6.63 -4.10 -9.27
C VAL A 150 7.70 -5.09 -8.85
N TYR A 151 7.52 -6.39 -9.10
CA TYR A 151 8.51 -7.45 -8.86
C TYR A 151 9.22 -7.91 -10.15
N GLY A 152 9.11 -7.13 -11.18
CA GLY A 152 9.67 -7.32 -12.49
C GLY A 152 8.98 -6.38 -13.46
N PRO A 153 9.47 -6.28 -14.70
CA PRO A 153 8.87 -5.41 -15.70
C PRO A 153 7.42 -5.78 -16.01
N SER A 154 6.57 -4.79 -16.20
CA SER A 154 5.23 -4.99 -16.74
C SER A 154 5.30 -5.36 -18.24
N LYS A 155 4.17 -5.78 -18.84
CA LYS A 155 4.11 -6.02 -20.28
C LYS A 155 4.53 -4.78 -21.08
N GLU A 156 4.10 -3.62 -20.62
CA GLU A 156 4.36 -2.32 -21.21
C GLU A 156 5.87 -1.99 -21.19
N GLU A 157 6.53 -2.25 -20.07
CA GLU A 157 7.98 -2.04 -19.90
C GLU A 157 8.81 -3.06 -20.70
N TRP A 158 8.34 -4.31 -20.82
CA TRP A 158 9.00 -5.30 -21.69
C TRP A 158 9.06 -4.85 -23.15
N VAL A 159 7.99 -4.19 -23.62
CA VAL A 159 7.95 -3.59 -24.97
C VAL A 159 8.97 -2.45 -25.07
N GLU A 160 9.02 -1.57 -24.09
CA GLU A 160 9.95 -0.44 -24.05
C GLU A 160 11.42 -0.88 -24.02
N TYR A 161 11.71 -2.02 -23.35
CA TYR A 161 13.05 -2.62 -23.36
C TYR A 161 13.37 -3.42 -24.63
N GLY A 162 12.45 -3.48 -25.61
CA GLY A 162 12.64 -4.23 -26.86
C GLY A 162 12.65 -5.75 -26.68
N LEU A 163 12.18 -6.26 -25.53
CA LEU A 163 12.16 -7.69 -25.20
C LEU A 163 10.88 -8.39 -25.67
N LEU A 164 9.83 -7.61 -25.97
CA LEU A 164 8.60 -8.08 -26.61
C LEU A 164 8.29 -7.19 -27.81
N LYS A 165 7.73 -7.80 -28.88
CA LYS A 165 7.17 -7.02 -29.98
C LYS A 165 5.88 -6.35 -29.51
N GLN A 166 5.68 -5.10 -29.93
CA GLN A 166 4.41 -4.42 -29.75
C GLN A 166 3.35 -5.23 -30.56
N THR A 167 2.42 -5.85 -29.86
CA THR A 167 1.27 -6.49 -30.51
C THR A 167 0.16 -5.45 -30.57
N ASP A 168 -0.27 -5.11 -31.77
CA ASP A 168 -1.42 -4.25 -32.07
C ASP A 168 -2.70 -4.75 -31.38
#